data_4dd0d6c89cf854c21da879ddf7a3956f
#
_entry.id   4dd0d6c89cf854c21da879ddf7a3956f
#
_cell.length_a   1.000
_cell.length_b   1.000
_cell.length_c   1.000
_cell.angle_alpha   90.00
_cell.angle_beta   90.00
_cell.angle_gamma   90.00
#
_symmetry.space_group_name_H-M   'P 1'
#
loop_
_entity.id
_entity.type
_entity.pdbx_description
1 polymer ?
#
loop_
_entity_poly.entity_id
_entity_poly.type
_entity_poly.pdbx_seq_one_letter_code
_entity_poly.pdbx_strand_id
1 'polypeptide(L)'
;MEVLRVSAKSNPNSVAGALAGVIREKGAAELQTIGAGALNQAVKALAIARGFMAPSGVDLVCRPAFTDLVVDGAERTAIRLMIEPK
;
A
#
# COMPACT_ATOMS: atom_id res chain seq x y z
N MET A 1 3.49 8.81 8.81
CA MET A 1 3.26 7.47 8.25
C MET A 1 4.07 7.36 6.97
N GLU A 2 4.81 6.28 6.82
CA GLU A 2 5.61 6.09 5.62
C GLU A 2 4.73 5.75 4.43
N VAL A 3 5.03 6.36 3.27
CA VAL A 3 4.24 6.23 2.05
C VAL A 3 5.04 5.46 1.02
N LEU A 4 4.43 4.42 0.45
CA LEU A 4 4.98 3.67 -0.67
C LEU A 4 4.15 3.96 -1.92
N ARG A 5 4.81 4.38 -3.00
CA ARG A 5 4.16 4.57 -4.30
C ARG A 5 4.06 3.25 -5.05
N VAL A 6 2.87 2.94 -5.55
CA VAL A 6 2.63 1.73 -6.33
C VAL A 6 2.16 2.13 -7.71
N SER A 7 2.77 1.56 -8.74
CA SER A 7 2.39 1.77 -10.14
C SER A 7 1.79 0.49 -10.73
N ALA A 8 1.19 0.62 -11.92
CA ALA A 8 0.68 -0.54 -12.64
C ALA A 8 1.78 -1.57 -12.96
N LYS A 9 3.04 -1.14 -12.97
CA LYS A 9 4.20 -2.02 -13.25
C LYS A 9 4.91 -2.51 -11.99
N SER A 10 4.47 -2.10 -10.81
CA SER A 10 5.08 -2.55 -9.57
C SER A 10 4.89 -4.05 -9.39
N ASN A 11 5.91 -4.73 -8.88
CA ASN A 11 5.81 -6.14 -8.54
C ASN A 11 5.12 -6.28 -7.19
N PRO A 12 3.96 -6.95 -7.10
CA PRO A 12 3.21 -7.05 -5.84
C PRO A 12 3.98 -7.75 -4.73
N ASN A 13 4.81 -8.75 -5.04
CA ASN A 13 5.62 -9.43 -4.03
C ASN A 13 6.66 -8.50 -3.41
N SER A 14 7.30 -7.68 -4.24
CA SER A 14 8.29 -6.71 -3.76
C SER A 14 7.64 -5.62 -2.92
N VAL A 15 6.49 -5.12 -3.35
CA VAL A 15 5.72 -4.13 -2.58
C VAL A 15 5.27 -4.73 -1.25
N ALA A 16 4.81 -5.98 -1.26
CA ALA A 16 4.37 -6.67 -0.04
C ALA A 16 5.51 -6.82 0.97
N GLY A 17 6.71 -7.15 0.50
CA GLY A 17 7.89 -7.23 1.37
C GLY A 17 8.23 -5.90 2.01
N ALA A 18 8.21 -4.82 1.21
CA ALA A 18 8.45 -3.47 1.70
C ALA A 18 7.36 -3.04 2.69
N LEU A 19 6.10 -3.33 2.38
CA LEU A 19 4.96 -3.02 3.24
C LEU A 19 5.08 -3.72 4.59
N ALA A 20 5.34 -5.02 4.58
CA ALA A 20 5.51 -5.79 5.82
C ALA A 20 6.66 -5.23 6.66
N GLY A 21 7.77 -4.85 6.02
CA GLY A 21 8.91 -4.24 6.70
C GLY A 21 8.56 -2.93 7.39
N VAL A 22 7.82 -2.06 6.70
CA VAL A 22 7.37 -0.78 7.28
C VAL A 22 6.42 -1.02 8.45
N ILE A 23 5.46 -1.95 8.31
CA ILE A 23 4.52 -2.26 9.39
C ILE A 23 5.27 -2.77 10.63
N ARG A 24 6.24 -3.67 10.47
CA ARG A 24 7.03 -4.20 11.58
C ARG A 24 7.83 -3.12 12.29
N GLU A 25 8.33 -2.17 11.53
CA GLU A 25 9.23 -1.12 12.04
C GLU A 25 8.47 0.07 12.60
N LYS A 26 7.39 0.49 11.93
CA LYS A 26 6.69 1.75 12.23
C LYS A 26 5.24 1.57 12.66
N GLY A 27 4.68 0.39 12.54
CA GLY A 27 3.32 0.08 12.99
C GLY A 27 2.21 0.41 12.00
N ALA A 28 2.48 1.20 10.98
CA ALA A 28 1.49 1.57 9.96
C ALA A 28 2.19 2.02 8.68
N ALA A 29 1.49 1.95 7.57
CA ALA A 29 2.01 2.38 6.26
C ALA A 29 0.87 2.86 5.37
N GLU A 30 1.23 3.59 4.33
CA GLU A 30 0.30 4.04 3.31
C GLU A 30 0.80 3.59 1.93
N LEU A 31 -0.11 3.05 1.11
CA LEU A 31 0.14 2.82 -0.31
C LEU A 31 -0.61 3.89 -1.10
N GLN A 32 0.05 4.53 -2.06
CA GLN A 32 -0.58 5.52 -2.94
C GLN A 32 -0.61 5.01 -4.36
N THR A 33 -1.78 5.13 -5.00
CA THR A 33 -2.01 4.60 -6.35
C THR A 33 -2.71 5.63 -7.21
N ILE A 34 -2.30 5.73 -8.48
CA ILE A 34 -3.01 6.51 -9.49
C ILE A 34 -3.41 5.53 -10.59
N GLY A 35 -4.72 5.40 -10.80
CA GLY A 35 -5.28 4.53 -11.84
C GLY A 35 -5.54 3.10 -11.38
N ALA A 36 -6.38 2.42 -12.15
CA ALA A 36 -6.89 1.08 -11.81
C ALA A 36 -5.80 0.02 -11.75
N GLY A 37 -4.82 0.07 -12.66
CA GLY A 37 -3.73 -0.90 -12.69
C GLY A 37 -2.85 -0.81 -11.45
N ALA A 38 -2.55 0.41 -11.01
CA ALA A 38 -1.78 0.64 -9.79
C ALA A 38 -2.55 0.15 -8.56
N LEU A 39 -3.83 0.45 -8.49
CA LEU A 39 -4.69 0.01 -7.39
C LEU A 39 -4.74 -1.52 -7.31
N ASN A 40 -4.88 -2.18 -8.45
CA ASN A 40 -4.90 -3.64 -8.48
C ASN A 40 -3.61 -4.24 -7.93
N GLN A 41 -2.45 -3.69 -8.31
CA GLN A 41 -1.16 -4.14 -7.79
C GLN A 41 -1.03 -3.88 -6.29
N ALA A 42 -1.55 -2.75 -5.80
CA ALA A 42 -1.52 -2.42 -4.38
C ALA A 42 -2.39 -3.38 -3.56
N VAL A 43 -3.58 -3.72 -4.06
CA VAL A 43 -4.47 -4.68 -3.38
C VAL A 43 -3.84 -6.07 -3.33
N LYS A 44 -3.21 -6.51 -4.42
CA LYS A 44 -2.47 -7.77 -4.44
C LYS A 44 -1.32 -7.75 -3.42
N ALA A 45 -0.57 -6.66 -3.36
CA ALA A 45 0.54 -6.52 -2.41
C ALA A 45 0.04 -6.60 -0.97
N LEU A 46 -1.09 -5.97 -0.67
CA LEU A 46 -1.69 -6.04 0.66
C LEU A 46 -2.09 -7.47 1.00
N ALA A 47 -2.72 -8.18 0.07
CA ALA A 47 -3.11 -9.57 0.28
C ALA A 47 -1.90 -10.47 0.57
N ILE A 48 -0.80 -10.27 -0.17
CA ILE A 48 0.45 -11.00 0.04
C ILE A 48 1.05 -10.63 1.40
N ALA A 49 1.08 -9.35 1.76
CA ALA A 49 1.63 -8.88 3.03
C ALA A 49 0.87 -9.47 4.22
N ARG A 50 -0.45 -9.61 4.10
CA ARG A 50 -1.24 -10.28 5.13
C ARG A 50 -0.76 -11.71 5.36
N GLY A 51 -0.41 -12.42 4.30
CA GLY A 51 0.17 -13.76 4.40
C GLY A 51 1.54 -13.77 5.08
N PHE A 52 2.37 -12.75 4.84
CA PHE A 52 3.67 -12.64 5.50
C PHE A 52 3.55 -12.40 7.00
N MET A 53 2.52 -11.67 7.41
CA MET A 53 2.34 -11.25 8.81
C MET A 53 1.55 -12.26 9.63
N ALA A 54 0.75 -13.12 9.00
CA ALA A 54 -0.12 -14.07 9.67
C ALA A 54 0.62 -15.02 10.63
N PRO A 55 1.80 -15.57 10.28
CA PRO A 55 2.53 -16.42 11.21
C PRO A 55 2.91 -15.75 12.52
N SER A 56 3.03 -14.43 12.53
CA SER A 56 3.33 -13.63 13.73
C SER A 56 2.06 -13.24 14.48
N GLY A 57 0.89 -13.70 14.06
CA GLY A 57 -0.37 -13.35 14.69
C GLY A 57 -0.88 -11.95 14.36
N VAL A 58 -0.32 -11.30 13.34
CA VAL A 58 -0.71 -9.95 12.96
C VAL A 58 -1.71 -10.00 11.81
N ASP A 59 -2.87 -9.38 12.01
CA ASP A 59 -3.88 -9.20 10.98
C ASP A 59 -3.87 -7.74 10.53
N LEU A 60 -3.77 -7.52 9.22
CA LEU A 60 -3.73 -6.16 8.66
C LEU A 60 -5.10 -5.75 8.17
N VAL A 61 -5.48 -4.51 8.45
CA VAL A 61 -6.68 -3.88 7.93
C VAL A 61 -6.29 -2.66 7.10
N CYS A 62 -7.19 -2.26 6.22
CA CYS A 62 -6.94 -1.19 5.26
C CYS A 62 -8.13 -0.24 5.21
N ARG A 63 -7.83 1.07 5.21
CA ARG A 63 -8.82 2.12 4.98
C ARG A 63 -8.47 2.86 3.71
N PRO A 64 -9.27 2.74 2.64
CA PRO A 64 -9.04 3.53 1.43
C PRO A 64 -9.60 4.94 1.57
N ALA A 65 -8.94 5.89 0.92
CA ALA A 65 -9.39 7.28 0.83
C ALA A 65 -8.89 7.90 -0.47
N PHE A 66 -9.55 8.93 -0.93
CA PHE A 66 -9.05 9.73 -2.03
C PHE A 66 -7.99 10.71 -1.53
N THR A 67 -7.05 11.04 -2.40
CA THR A 67 -6.11 12.12 -2.17
C THR A 67 -5.73 12.74 -3.51
N ASP A 68 -5.37 14.03 -3.51
CA ASP A 68 -4.92 14.71 -4.71
C ASP A 68 -3.40 14.81 -4.68
N LEU A 69 -2.78 14.47 -5.80
CA LEU A 69 -1.33 14.53 -5.98
C LEU A 69 -1.02 15.40 -7.18
N VAL A 70 0.12 16.07 -7.13
CA VAL A 70 0.64 16.80 -8.29
C VAL A 70 1.71 15.94 -8.94
N VAL A 71 1.49 15.58 -10.20
CA VAL A 71 2.42 14.76 -10.99
C VAL A 71 2.72 15.52 -12.28
N ASP A 72 3.99 15.85 -12.49
CA ASP A 72 4.45 16.61 -13.66
C ASP A 72 3.66 17.90 -13.88
N GLY A 73 3.38 18.63 -12.80
CA GLY A 73 2.64 19.88 -12.81
C GLY A 73 1.13 19.74 -12.97
N ALA A 74 0.61 18.53 -13.09
CA ALA A 74 -0.82 18.27 -13.22
C ALA A 74 -1.38 17.65 -11.95
N GLU A 75 -2.54 18.14 -11.53
CA GLU A 75 -3.24 17.56 -10.38
C GLU A 75 -3.92 16.25 -10.78
N ARG A 76 -3.69 15.20 -9.98
CA ARG A 76 -4.24 13.87 -10.22
C ARG A 76 -4.93 13.36 -8.96
N THR A 77 -6.12 12.79 -9.14
CA THR A 77 -6.79 12.11 -8.05
C THR A 77 -6.20 10.72 -7.88
N ALA A 78 -5.80 10.40 -6.66
CA ALA A 78 -5.21 9.12 -6.30
C ALA A 78 -6.06 8.44 -5.23
N ILE A 79 -5.84 7.15 -5.07
CA ILE A 79 -6.37 6.41 -3.92
C ILE A 79 -5.21 6.06 -3.01
N ARG A 80 -5.35 6.42 -1.75
CA ARG A 80 -4.43 6.03 -0.69
C ARG A 80 -5.05 4.90 0.12
N LEU A 81 -4.25 3.91 0.42
CA LEU A 81 -4.62 2.79 1.28
C LEU A 81 -3.81 2.91 2.57
N MET A 82 -4.50 3.18 3.67
CA MET A 82 -3.86 3.28 4.99
C MET A 82 -3.96 1.92 5.66
N ILE A 83 -2.82 1.33 5.99
CA ILE A 83 -2.70 -0.06 6.42
C ILE A 83 -2.08 -0.12 7.80
N GLU A 84 -2.72 -0.87 8.70
CA GLU A 84 -2.25 -1.03 10.07
C GLU A 84 -2.69 -2.39 10.62
N PRO A 85 -2.07 -2.89 11.68
CA PRO A 85 -2.58 -4.05 12.40
C PRO A 85 -3.96 -3.77 13.00
N LYS A 86 -4.79 -4.77 12.93
CA LYS A 86 -6.14 -4.72 13.50
C LYS A 86 -6.06 -4.70 15.04
#